data_52675efce2e77061c1aa60a550145594
#
_entry.id   52675efce2e77061c1aa60a550145594
#
_cell.length_a   1.000
_cell.length_b   1.000
_cell.length_c   1.000
_cell.angle_alpha   90.00
_cell.angle_beta   90.00
_cell.angle_gamma   90.00
#
_symmetry.space_group_name_H-M   'P 1'
#
loop_
_entity.id
_entity.type
_entity.pdbx_description
1 polymer ?
#
loop_
_entity_poly.entity_id
_entity_poly.type
_entity_poly.pdbx_seq_one_letter_code
_entity_poly.pdbx_strand_id
1 'polypeptide(L)'
;QLGWPLDRIVHAEVWATDAIPADLPPMVEFKAHADRIIKERWGIQVEHIRSKRCYQDVFYMVANGENEERAGKIYGWPYQRGPWCNSRLKQAALAESRGIQYLGIAVDEPNRFHNLSDAKRSPLVEAGWTEADCRRWCEENDLLSPIYTTATRGGCWFCHNQGVGQLRLLRKNYPELWALMLKWDADSPVTFKPPRRQWVTDLDGPETRLVFADDDNTVEREECGYWKNLPGCTVHDFDRRFALEDEGLIAADDRIFRWSMLEEELNYRWF
;
A
#
# COMPACT_ATOMS: atom_id res chain seq x y z
N GLN A 1 -9.69 -23.78 -17.02
CA GLN A 1 -11.17 -23.71 -17.11
C GLN A 1 -11.61 -22.85 -18.31
N LEU A 2 -10.96 -21.72 -18.61
CA LEU A 2 -11.32 -20.83 -19.72
C LEU A 2 -10.76 -21.26 -21.08
N GLY A 3 -9.82 -22.20 -21.11
CA GLY A 3 -9.17 -22.65 -22.36
C GLY A 3 -8.30 -21.57 -23.02
N TRP A 4 -7.96 -20.52 -22.32
CA TRP A 4 -7.11 -19.46 -22.87
C TRP A 4 -5.65 -19.89 -22.93
N PRO A 5 -4.91 -19.53 -23.98
CA PRO A 5 -3.49 -19.83 -24.07
C PRO A 5 -2.72 -19.07 -22.99
N LEU A 6 -1.74 -19.74 -22.38
CA LEU A 6 -0.82 -19.13 -21.43
C LEU A 6 0.61 -19.53 -21.84
N ASP A 7 1.30 -18.63 -22.50
CA ASP A 7 2.63 -18.88 -23.04
C ASP A 7 3.74 -18.59 -22.03
N ARG A 8 3.53 -17.58 -21.18
CA ARG A 8 4.53 -17.09 -20.21
C ARG A 8 3.87 -16.63 -18.92
N ILE A 9 4.54 -16.84 -17.81
CA ILE A 9 4.25 -16.22 -16.53
C ILE A 9 5.42 -15.30 -16.18
N VAL A 10 5.14 -14.01 -16.01
CA VAL A 10 6.16 -12.99 -15.75
C VAL A 10 5.89 -12.32 -14.42
N HIS A 11 6.88 -12.33 -13.54
CA HIS A 11 6.85 -11.62 -12.26
C HIS A 11 7.79 -10.41 -12.29
N ALA A 12 7.23 -9.21 -12.19
CA ALA A 12 8.02 -7.97 -12.10
C ALA A 12 8.43 -7.72 -10.64
N GLU A 13 9.70 -7.92 -10.35
CA GLU A 13 10.28 -7.68 -9.03
C GLU A 13 10.62 -6.22 -8.82
N VAL A 14 10.39 -5.74 -7.60
CA VAL A 14 10.90 -4.47 -7.11
C VAL A 14 12.00 -4.76 -6.10
N TRP A 15 13.11 -4.06 -6.23
CA TRP A 15 14.21 -4.12 -5.29
C TRP A 15 14.35 -2.78 -4.56
N ALA A 16 14.52 -2.84 -3.25
CA ALA A 16 14.71 -1.67 -2.39
C ALA A 16 16.05 -0.99 -2.68
N THR A 17 17.10 -1.81 -2.71
CA THR A 17 18.46 -1.47 -3.12
C THR A 17 18.95 -2.54 -4.09
N ASP A 18 20.18 -2.47 -4.58
CA ASP A 18 20.76 -3.52 -5.44
C ASP A 18 20.86 -4.89 -4.73
N ALA A 19 20.90 -4.90 -3.41
CA ALA A 19 21.07 -6.11 -2.59
C ALA A 19 19.83 -6.53 -1.82
N ILE A 20 18.85 -5.64 -1.62
CA ILE A 20 17.69 -5.88 -0.75
C ILE A 20 16.42 -5.88 -1.60
N PRO A 21 15.66 -6.98 -1.66
CA PRO A 21 14.36 -7.03 -2.33
C PRO A 21 13.32 -6.17 -1.60
N ALA A 22 12.28 -5.76 -2.31
CA ALA A 22 11.15 -5.04 -1.74
C ALA A 22 10.18 -5.94 -0.95
N ASP A 23 10.26 -7.24 -1.17
CA ASP A 23 9.50 -8.23 -0.43
C ASP A 23 10.22 -8.60 0.87
N LEU A 24 9.45 -8.89 1.91
CA LEU A 24 9.98 -9.44 3.15
C LEU A 24 10.48 -10.89 2.93
N PRO A 25 11.45 -11.37 3.73
CA PRO A 25 12.02 -12.72 3.58
C PRO A 25 10.98 -13.84 3.44
N PRO A 26 9.90 -13.92 4.25
CA PRO A 26 8.88 -14.96 4.07
C PRO A 26 8.17 -14.93 2.71
N MET A 27 8.04 -13.74 2.10
CA MET A 27 7.47 -13.61 0.75
C MET A 27 8.47 -14.07 -0.32
N VAL A 28 9.76 -13.80 -0.14
CA VAL A 28 10.82 -14.27 -1.06
C VAL A 28 10.87 -15.79 -1.08
N GLU A 29 10.86 -16.42 0.10
CA GLU A 29 10.82 -17.88 0.25
C GLU A 29 9.54 -18.47 -0.37
N PHE A 30 8.40 -17.86 -0.09
CA PHE A 30 7.12 -18.28 -0.65
C PHE A 30 7.11 -18.22 -2.18
N LYS A 31 7.66 -17.17 -2.78
CA LYS A 31 7.75 -17.08 -4.25
C LYS A 31 8.54 -18.23 -4.85
N ALA A 32 9.67 -18.57 -4.27
CA ALA A 32 10.46 -19.73 -4.71
C ALA A 32 9.70 -21.05 -4.56
N HIS A 33 8.87 -21.18 -3.51
CA HIS A 33 7.97 -22.31 -3.33
C HIS A 33 6.89 -22.36 -4.42
N ALA A 34 6.20 -21.22 -4.66
CA ALA A 34 5.16 -21.11 -5.65
C ALA A 34 5.68 -21.39 -7.08
N ASP A 35 6.85 -20.89 -7.42
CA ASP A 35 7.51 -21.14 -8.72
C ASP A 35 7.75 -22.63 -8.97
N ARG A 36 8.20 -23.35 -7.93
CA ARG A 36 8.40 -24.79 -7.99
C ARG A 36 7.08 -25.53 -8.23
N ILE A 37 6.02 -25.20 -7.47
CA ILE A 37 4.70 -25.80 -7.65
C ILE A 37 4.14 -25.50 -9.05
N ILE A 38 4.27 -24.28 -9.54
CA ILE A 38 3.79 -23.89 -10.86
C ILE A 38 4.51 -24.72 -11.94
N LYS A 39 5.82 -24.86 -11.83
CA LYS A 39 6.62 -25.67 -12.75
C LYS A 39 6.26 -27.15 -12.71
N GLU A 40 6.09 -27.71 -11.53
CA GLU A 40 5.76 -29.13 -11.33
C GLU A 40 4.35 -29.46 -11.83
N ARG A 41 3.36 -28.62 -11.56
CA ARG A 41 1.95 -28.89 -11.90
C ARG A 41 1.59 -28.54 -13.34
N TRP A 42 2.17 -27.48 -13.88
CA TRP A 42 1.77 -26.95 -15.21
C TRP A 42 2.91 -26.87 -16.22
N GLY A 43 4.14 -27.22 -15.85
CA GLY A 43 5.28 -27.22 -16.73
C GLY A 43 5.78 -25.84 -17.16
N ILE A 44 5.22 -24.76 -16.57
CA ILE A 44 5.55 -23.38 -16.93
C ILE A 44 6.54 -22.83 -15.89
N GLN A 45 7.64 -22.26 -16.37
CA GLN A 45 8.58 -21.56 -15.50
C GLN A 45 8.18 -20.09 -15.36
N VAL A 46 8.15 -19.61 -14.12
CA VAL A 46 7.94 -18.18 -13.86
C VAL A 46 9.23 -17.41 -14.20
N GLU A 47 9.11 -16.40 -15.02
CA GLU A 47 10.20 -15.51 -15.38
C GLU A 47 10.24 -14.31 -14.43
N HIS A 48 11.35 -14.12 -13.73
CA HIS A 48 11.58 -12.98 -12.86
C HIS A 48 12.28 -11.88 -13.63
N ILE A 49 11.65 -10.74 -13.74
CA ILE A 49 12.21 -9.55 -14.39
C ILE A 49 12.25 -8.38 -13.42
N ARG A 50 13.22 -7.51 -13.58
CA ARG A 50 13.31 -6.28 -12.79
C ARG A 50 13.74 -5.09 -13.64
N SER A 51 13.38 -3.90 -13.18
CA SER A 51 13.93 -2.68 -13.74
C SER A 51 15.45 -2.63 -13.55
N LYS A 52 16.14 -1.92 -14.46
CA LYS A 52 17.59 -1.63 -14.33
C LYS A 52 17.91 -0.80 -13.09
N ARG A 53 16.93 -0.12 -12.52
CA ARG A 53 17.07 0.72 -11.32
C ARG A 53 16.35 0.07 -10.15
N CYS A 54 16.94 0.15 -8.97
CA CYS A 54 16.27 -0.18 -7.73
C CYS A 54 15.39 1.00 -7.24
N TYR A 55 14.61 0.79 -6.19
CA TYR A 55 13.77 1.84 -5.60
C TYR A 55 14.61 3.02 -5.10
N GLN A 56 15.71 2.74 -4.42
CA GLN A 56 16.61 3.75 -3.88
C GLN A 56 17.18 4.67 -4.98
N ASP A 57 17.53 4.12 -6.15
CA ASP A 57 18.02 4.92 -7.26
C ASP A 57 17.01 5.98 -7.69
N VAL A 58 15.75 5.58 -7.82
CA VAL A 58 14.68 6.50 -8.23
C VAL A 58 14.31 7.46 -7.12
N PHE A 59 14.36 7.01 -5.86
CA PHE A 59 14.10 7.84 -4.68
C PHE A 59 15.06 9.03 -4.60
N TYR A 60 16.35 8.81 -4.88
CA TYR A 60 17.39 9.84 -4.87
C TYR A 60 17.56 10.57 -6.22
N MET A 61 16.76 10.24 -7.23
CA MET A 61 16.80 11.04 -8.46
C MET A 61 16.37 12.48 -8.20
N VAL A 62 17.12 13.42 -8.76
CA VAL A 62 16.75 14.83 -8.71
C VAL A 62 15.66 15.11 -9.74
N ALA A 63 14.62 15.80 -9.32
CA ALA A 63 13.55 16.24 -10.20
C ALA A 63 14.04 17.34 -11.15
N ASN A 64 14.06 17.02 -12.44
CA ASN A 64 14.31 17.99 -13.52
C ASN A 64 12.96 18.46 -14.01
N GLY A 65 12.38 19.48 -13.46
CA GLY A 65 11.03 19.80 -13.86
C GLY A 65 10.66 21.27 -13.82
N GLU A 66 9.62 21.57 -14.55
CA GLU A 66 8.97 22.87 -14.63
C GLU A 66 8.29 23.29 -13.31
N ASN A 67 8.17 22.36 -12.35
CA ASN A 67 7.61 22.65 -11.03
C ASN A 67 8.72 23.19 -10.12
N GLU A 68 8.74 24.50 -9.94
CA GLU A 68 9.73 25.25 -9.15
C GLU A 68 9.84 24.74 -7.70
N GLU A 69 8.77 24.25 -7.09
CA GLU A 69 8.78 23.74 -5.72
C GLU A 69 9.61 22.46 -5.58
N ARG A 70 9.77 21.69 -6.66
CA ARG A 70 10.47 20.39 -6.68
C ARG A 70 11.78 20.42 -7.44
N ALA A 71 12.00 21.42 -8.26
CA ALA A 71 13.24 21.56 -9.04
C ALA A 71 14.47 21.51 -8.13
N GLY A 72 15.42 20.66 -8.47
CA GLY A 72 16.62 20.46 -7.69
C GLY A 72 16.49 19.61 -6.41
N LYS A 73 15.29 19.17 -6.06
CA LYS A 73 15.06 18.25 -4.94
C LYS A 73 14.99 16.80 -5.42
N ILE A 74 15.33 15.86 -4.55
CA ILE A 74 15.16 14.42 -4.83
C ILE A 74 13.67 14.08 -4.89
N TYR A 75 13.35 12.94 -5.50
CA TYR A 75 11.94 12.49 -5.59
C TYR A 75 11.34 12.18 -4.21
N GLY A 76 12.08 11.52 -3.32
CA GLY A 76 11.57 11.09 -2.02
C GLY A 76 10.44 10.09 -2.13
N TRP A 77 9.57 10.04 -1.12
CA TRP A 77 8.45 9.10 -1.06
C TRP A 77 7.44 9.29 -2.20
N PRO A 78 6.92 8.19 -2.79
CA PRO A 78 5.93 8.30 -3.85
C PRO A 78 4.58 8.73 -3.31
N TYR A 79 3.91 9.64 -4.02
CA TYR A 79 2.56 10.05 -3.68
C TYR A 79 1.53 8.99 -4.05
N GLN A 80 0.41 8.96 -3.32
CA GLN A 80 -0.70 8.04 -3.54
C GLN A 80 -1.29 8.11 -4.95
N ARG A 81 -1.34 9.31 -5.57
CA ARG A 81 -1.78 9.50 -6.95
C ARG A 81 -0.58 9.46 -7.89
N GLY A 82 -0.51 8.41 -8.73
CA GLY A 82 0.53 8.22 -9.72
C GLY A 82 1.92 7.95 -9.12
N PRO A 83 2.04 6.97 -8.23
CA PRO A 83 3.32 6.70 -7.57
C PRO A 83 4.38 6.30 -8.61
N TRP A 84 5.47 7.04 -8.65
CA TRP A 84 6.58 6.81 -9.58
C TRP A 84 7.16 5.39 -9.49
N CYS A 85 7.07 4.75 -8.33
CA CYS A 85 7.53 3.38 -8.13
C CYS A 85 6.79 2.38 -9.03
N ASN A 86 5.50 2.57 -9.31
CA ASN A 86 4.78 1.72 -10.24
C ASN A 86 5.26 1.94 -11.69
N SER A 87 5.29 3.19 -12.15
CA SER A 87 5.65 3.50 -13.54
C SER A 87 7.11 3.20 -13.88
N ARG A 88 8.05 3.56 -12.98
CA ARG A 88 9.50 3.48 -13.25
C ARG A 88 10.12 2.13 -12.89
N LEU A 89 9.50 1.33 -12.02
CA LEU A 89 10.04 0.04 -11.62
C LEU A 89 9.22 -1.12 -12.18
N LYS A 90 7.91 -1.18 -11.92
CA LYS A 90 7.08 -2.31 -12.36
C LYS A 90 6.73 -2.22 -13.85
N GLN A 91 6.13 -1.10 -14.28
CA GLN A 91 5.72 -0.94 -15.66
C GLN A 91 6.92 -0.87 -16.61
N ALA A 92 8.02 -0.27 -16.19
CA ALA A 92 9.25 -0.24 -16.97
C ALA A 92 9.84 -1.65 -17.20
N ALA A 93 9.78 -2.53 -16.19
CA ALA A 93 10.21 -3.92 -16.34
C ALA A 93 9.28 -4.71 -17.28
N LEU A 94 7.96 -4.43 -17.25
CA LEU A 94 6.96 -5.11 -18.09
C LEU A 94 6.84 -4.53 -19.50
N ALA A 95 7.50 -3.42 -19.82
CA ALA A 95 7.36 -2.73 -21.11
C ALA A 95 7.77 -3.58 -22.32
N GLU A 96 8.64 -4.56 -22.12
CA GLU A 96 9.06 -5.50 -23.16
C GLU A 96 8.09 -6.69 -23.35
N SER A 97 7.12 -6.85 -22.45
CA SER A 97 6.12 -7.91 -22.55
C SER A 97 5.11 -7.57 -23.63
N ARG A 98 5.06 -8.40 -24.67
CA ARG A 98 4.16 -8.24 -25.80
C ARG A 98 2.99 -9.23 -25.72
N GLY A 99 1.89 -8.90 -26.41
CA GLY A 99 0.70 -9.74 -26.48
C GLY A 99 -0.36 -9.38 -25.46
N ILE A 100 -1.35 -10.26 -25.30
CA ILE A 100 -2.44 -10.08 -24.35
C ILE A 100 -1.90 -10.39 -22.93
N GLN A 101 -2.06 -9.45 -22.02
CA GLN A 101 -1.65 -9.62 -20.64
C GLN A 101 -2.84 -10.08 -19.77
N TYR A 102 -2.67 -11.18 -19.06
CA TYR A 102 -3.62 -11.64 -18.05
C TYR A 102 -3.24 -11.05 -16.69
N LEU A 103 -4.20 -10.38 -16.05
CA LEU A 103 -4.01 -9.74 -14.74
C LEU A 103 -4.92 -10.40 -13.70
N GLY A 104 -4.38 -10.64 -12.52
CA GLY A 104 -5.15 -11.13 -11.38
C GLY A 104 -5.99 -10.01 -10.75
N ILE A 105 -7.09 -9.66 -11.37
CA ILE A 105 -8.09 -8.71 -10.83
C ILE A 105 -9.34 -9.52 -10.60
N ALA A 106 -9.85 -9.51 -9.35
CA ALA A 106 -11.05 -10.23 -8.97
C ALA A 106 -12.33 -9.46 -9.34
N VAL A 107 -13.47 -10.13 -9.36
CA VAL A 107 -14.77 -9.54 -9.74
C VAL A 107 -15.22 -8.45 -8.78
N ASP A 108 -14.81 -8.52 -7.53
CA ASP A 108 -15.07 -7.54 -6.47
C ASP A 108 -14.10 -6.35 -6.44
N GLU A 109 -13.27 -6.21 -7.50
CA GLU A 109 -12.40 -5.05 -7.73
C GLU A 109 -12.83 -4.23 -8.98
N PRO A 110 -14.08 -3.73 -9.10
CA PRO A 110 -14.61 -3.15 -10.34
C PRO A 110 -13.84 -1.94 -10.83
N ASN A 111 -13.33 -1.10 -9.93
CA ASN A 111 -12.55 0.09 -10.29
C ASN A 111 -11.22 -0.25 -10.99
N ARG A 112 -10.62 -1.39 -10.66
CA ARG A 112 -9.40 -1.88 -11.33
C ARG A 112 -9.72 -2.46 -12.70
N PHE A 113 -10.83 -3.19 -12.79
CA PHE A 113 -11.27 -3.82 -14.03
C PHE A 113 -11.68 -2.80 -15.08
N HIS A 114 -12.45 -1.77 -14.74
CA HIS A 114 -12.89 -0.72 -15.69
C HIS A 114 -11.75 0.09 -16.30
N ASN A 115 -10.57 0.06 -15.68
CA ASN A 115 -9.39 0.79 -16.18
C ASN A 115 -8.45 -0.11 -17.03
N LEU A 116 -8.88 -1.31 -17.42
CA LEU A 116 -8.08 -2.16 -18.29
C LEU A 116 -8.13 -1.68 -19.75
N SER A 117 -6.97 -1.70 -20.40
CA SER A 117 -6.89 -1.51 -21.86
C SER A 117 -7.22 -2.80 -22.61
N ASP A 118 -7.53 -2.70 -23.90
CA ASP A 118 -7.89 -3.84 -24.77
C ASP A 118 -6.84 -4.96 -24.81
N ALA A 119 -5.56 -4.62 -24.56
CA ALA A 119 -4.47 -5.59 -24.49
C ALA A 119 -4.40 -6.35 -23.15
N LYS A 120 -5.29 -6.04 -22.20
CA LYS A 120 -5.30 -6.63 -20.87
C LYS A 120 -6.63 -7.31 -20.59
N ARG A 121 -6.57 -8.50 -20.01
CA ARG A 121 -7.75 -9.27 -19.60
C ARG A 121 -7.62 -9.74 -18.16
N SER A 122 -8.74 -9.96 -17.51
CA SER A 122 -8.77 -10.62 -16.21
C SER A 122 -9.47 -11.97 -16.30
N PRO A 123 -8.74 -13.09 -16.25
CA PRO A 123 -9.35 -14.41 -16.19
C PRO A 123 -10.26 -14.62 -14.98
N LEU A 124 -9.97 -13.94 -13.85
CA LEU A 124 -10.75 -14.07 -12.63
C LEU A 124 -12.13 -13.42 -12.80
N VAL A 125 -12.22 -12.25 -13.41
CA VAL A 125 -13.49 -11.59 -13.72
C VAL A 125 -14.32 -12.45 -14.67
N GLU A 126 -13.72 -12.99 -15.74
CA GLU A 126 -14.39 -13.87 -16.69
C GLU A 126 -14.90 -15.18 -16.04
N ALA A 127 -14.17 -15.67 -15.03
CA ALA A 127 -14.57 -16.86 -14.27
C ALA A 127 -15.51 -16.53 -13.09
N GLY A 128 -15.80 -15.26 -12.83
CA GLY A 128 -16.67 -14.82 -11.72
C GLY A 128 -16.04 -15.01 -10.33
N TRP A 129 -14.69 -15.00 -10.23
CA TRP A 129 -13.98 -15.24 -8.98
C TRP A 129 -13.78 -13.94 -8.18
N THR A 130 -14.13 -14.03 -6.89
CA THR A 130 -13.85 -12.99 -5.89
C THR A 130 -12.46 -13.16 -5.27
N GLU A 131 -11.96 -12.14 -4.55
CA GLU A 131 -10.73 -12.27 -3.74
C GLU A 131 -10.84 -13.42 -2.71
N ALA A 132 -12.02 -13.62 -2.13
CA ALA A 132 -12.27 -14.72 -1.19
C ALA A 132 -12.16 -16.11 -1.87
N ASP A 133 -12.64 -16.25 -3.11
CA ASP A 133 -12.48 -17.48 -3.88
C ASP A 133 -11.02 -17.74 -4.23
N CYS A 134 -10.30 -16.71 -4.64
CA CYS A 134 -8.86 -16.79 -4.91
C CYS A 134 -8.08 -17.25 -3.65
N ARG A 135 -8.40 -16.65 -2.49
CA ARG A 135 -7.76 -17.00 -1.22
C ARG A 135 -8.00 -18.47 -0.88
N ARG A 136 -9.25 -18.92 -0.90
CA ARG A 136 -9.62 -20.31 -0.62
C ARG A 136 -8.88 -21.28 -1.54
N TRP A 137 -8.86 -20.98 -2.84
CA TRP A 137 -8.16 -21.82 -3.81
C TRP A 137 -6.65 -21.88 -3.53
N CYS A 138 -6.04 -20.75 -3.16
CA CYS A 138 -4.63 -20.70 -2.79
C CYS A 138 -4.34 -21.52 -1.51
N GLU A 139 -5.23 -21.46 -0.51
CA GLU A 139 -5.14 -22.27 0.71
C GLU A 139 -5.20 -23.77 0.40
N GLU A 140 -6.17 -24.20 -0.42
CA GLU A 140 -6.36 -25.60 -0.82
C GLU A 140 -5.20 -26.16 -1.67
N ASN A 141 -4.45 -25.29 -2.32
CA ASN A 141 -3.38 -25.66 -3.27
C ASN A 141 -1.96 -25.38 -2.74
N ASP A 142 -1.79 -25.02 -1.48
CA ASP A 142 -0.48 -24.67 -0.90
C ASP A 142 0.19 -23.48 -1.60
N LEU A 143 -0.63 -22.53 -2.05
CA LEU A 143 -0.23 -21.31 -2.76
C LEU A 143 -0.65 -20.03 -2.04
N LEU A 144 -1.03 -20.10 -0.75
CA LEU A 144 -1.27 -18.91 0.05
C LEU A 144 0.02 -18.48 0.75
N SER A 145 0.44 -17.25 0.51
CA SER A 145 1.62 -16.71 1.17
C SER A 145 1.42 -16.58 2.69
N PRO A 146 2.40 -17.00 3.50
CA PRO A 146 2.33 -16.87 4.96
C PRO A 146 2.24 -15.42 5.43
N ILE A 147 2.57 -14.44 4.60
CA ILE A 147 2.41 -13.03 4.94
C ILE A 147 0.95 -12.66 5.24
N TYR A 148 -0.02 -13.38 4.65
CA TYR A 148 -1.45 -13.13 4.88
C TYR A 148 -1.96 -13.66 6.23
N THR A 149 -1.13 -14.32 7.03
CA THR A 149 -1.46 -14.65 8.43
C THR A 149 -1.33 -13.44 9.35
N THR A 150 -0.48 -12.47 8.99
CA THR A 150 -0.16 -11.28 9.79
C THR A 150 -0.48 -9.97 9.08
N ALA A 151 -0.73 -9.99 7.78
CA ALA A 151 -0.97 -8.82 6.97
C ALA A 151 -2.22 -8.99 6.09
N THR A 152 -2.94 -7.91 5.87
CA THR A 152 -4.12 -7.88 5.00
C THR A 152 -3.76 -7.71 3.52
N ARG A 153 -2.52 -7.35 3.22
CA ARG A 153 -2.02 -7.18 1.84
C ARG A 153 -0.54 -7.50 1.72
N GLY A 154 -0.16 -8.07 0.59
CA GLY A 154 1.23 -8.13 0.16
C GLY A 154 1.74 -6.80 -0.39
N GLY A 155 3.01 -6.71 -0.69
CA GLY A 155 3.67 -5.58 -1.35
C GLY A 155 4.97 -5.19 -0.70
N CYS A 156 5.60 -4.14 -1.25
CA CYS A 156 6.89 -3.66 -0.75
C CYS A 156 6.82 -3.29 0.73
N TRP A 157 7.79 -3.72 1.53
CA TRP A 157 7.84 -3.43 2.96
C TRP A 157 7.92 -1.92 3.25
N PHE A 158 8.46 -1.12 2.35
CA PHE A 158 8.54 0.34 2.42
C PHE A 158 7.37 1.08 1.72
N CYS A 159 6.30 0.40 1.38
CA CYS A 159 5.20 1.03 0.65
C CYS A 159 4.42 2.01 1.53
N HIS A 160 4.23 3.23 1.04
CA HIS A 160 3.42 4.24 1.74
C HIS A 160 1.94 3.82 1.95
N ASN A 161 1.48 2.78 1.27
CA ASN A 161 0.16 2.19 1.46
C ASN A 161 0.11 1.09 2.54
N GLN A 162 1.24 0.75 3.19
CA GLN A 162 1.22 -0.19 4.31
C GLN A 162 0.37 0.34 5.47
N GLY A 163 -0.38 -0.55 6.11
CA GLY A 163 -1.15 -0.22 7.31
C GLY A 163 -0.24 0.03 8.52
N VAL A 164 -0.78 0.68 9.55
CA VAL A 164 -0.02 1.00 10.79
C VAL A 164 0.47 -0.28 11.47
N GLY A 165 -0.39 -1.30 11.60
CA GLY A 165 0.00 -2.58 12.17
C GLY A 165 1.14 -3.27 11.42
N GLN A 166 1.16 -3.17 10.08
CA GLN A 166 2.25 -3.72 9.26
C GLN A 166 3.57 -2.96 9.47
N LEU A 167 3.53 -1.63 9.60
CA LEU A 167 4.70 -0.81 9.90
C LEU A 167 5.26 -1.13 11.29
N ARG A 168 4.38 -1.34 12.28
CA ARG A 168 4.77 -1.77 13.64
C ARG A 168 5.46 -3.13 13.62
N LEU A 169 4.92 -4.11 12.89
CA LEU A 169 5.54 -5.42 12.72
C LEU A 169 6.89 -5.34 11.98
N LEU A 170 7.00 -4.48 10.97
CA LEU A 170 8.26 -4.23 10.27
C LEU A 170 9.33 -3.70 11.23
N ARG A 171 9.00 -2.67 12.01
CA ARG A 171 9.92 -2.12 13.02
C ARG A 171 10.40 -3.17 14.02
N LYS A 172 9.48 -3.98 14.51
CA LYS A 172 9.77 -5.01 15.51
C LYS A 172 10.59 -6.17 14.97
N ASN A 173 10.25 -6.68 13.78
CA ASN A 173 10.79 -7.94 13.27
C ASN A 173 11.95 -7.75 12.29
N TYR A 174 12.10 -6.55 11.71
CA TYR A 174 13.11 -6.23 10.69
C TYR A 174 13.72 -4.85 10.96
N PRO A 175 14.42 -4.67 12.10
CA PRO A 175 14.93 -3.36 12.52
C PRO A 175 15.93 -2.75 11.52
N GLU A 176 16.67 -3.57 10.76
CA GLU A 176 17.58 -3.11 9.73
C GLU A 176 16.84 -2.49 8.54
N LEU A 177 15.69 -3.05 8.15
CA LEU A 177 14.83 -2.49 7.09
C LEU A 177 14.14 -1.22 7.58
N TRP A 178 13.74 -1.20 8.84
CA TRP A 178 13.16 -0.01 9.47
C TRP A 178 14.18 1.14 9.54
N ALA A 179 15.43 0.85 9.93
CA ALA A 179 16.50 1.83 9.92
C ALA A 179 16.76 2.42 8.52
N LEU A 180 16.65 1.59 7.46
CA LEU A 180 16.76 2.07 6.10
C LEU A 180 15.58 3.00 5.73
N MET A 181 14.36 2.71 6.18
CA MET A 181 13.22 3.62 6.00
C MET A 181 13.41 4.95 6.70
N LEU A 182 13.90 4.93 7.95
CA LEU A 182 14.21 6.16 8.70
C LEU A 182 15.25 7.01 7.98
N LYS A 183 16.31 6.38 7.45
CA LYS A 183 17.30 7.09 6.64
C LYS A 183 16.67 7.74 5.41
N TRP A 184 15.87 7.02 4.65
CA TRP A 184 15.18 7.58 3.48
C TRP A 184 14.23 8.70 3.88
N ASP A 185 13.55 8.57 5.00
CA ASP A 185 12.61 9.57 5.49
C ASP A 185 13.30 10.88 5.87
N ALA A 186 14.49 10.79 6.50
CA ALA A 186 15.30 11.95 6.84
C ALA A 186 15.77 12.74 5.59
N ASP A 187 16.01 12.05 4.48
CA ASP A 187 16.44 12.63 3.23
C ASP A 187 15.27 13.12 2.35
N SER A 188 14.05 12.66 2.63
CA SER A 188 12.89 12.90 1.76
C SER A 188 12.33 14.31 1.89
N PRO A 189 12.12 15.03 0.77
CA PRO A 189 11.45 16.32 0.80
C PRO A 189 9.92 16.23 0.98
N VAL A 190 9.39 15.02 1.03
CA VAL A 190 7.95 14.75 1.15
C VAL A 190 7.68 13.70 2.24
N THR A 191 6.54 13.79 2.89
CA THR A 191 6.14 12.87 3.96
C THR A 191 5.86 11.46 3.44
N PHE A 192 6.10 10.43 4.24
CA PHE A 192 5.82 9.03 3.90
C PHE A 192 4.34 8.79 3.60
N LYS A 193 3.45 9.28 4.46
CA LYS A 193 2.01 9.33 4.19
C LYS A 193 1.64 10.72 3.69
N PRO A 194 0.96 10.84 2.53
CA PRO A 194 0.61 12.14 2.00
C PRO A 194 -0.40 12.89 2.89
N PRO A 195 -0.40 14.23 2.86
CA PRO A 195 -1.50 15.02 3.38
C PRO A 195 -2.82 14.60 2.72
N ARG A 196 -3.90 14.63 3.46
CA ARG A 196 -5.23 14.32 2.92
C ARG A 196 -6.29 15.22 3.52
N ARG A 197 -7.40 15.36 2.81
CA ARG A 197 -8.64 15.90 3.36
C ARG A 197 -9.46 14.76 3.92
N GLN A 198 -10.02 14.96 5.09
CA GLN A 198 -10.92 14.02 5.75
C GLN A 198 -12.21 14.74 6.09
N TRP A 199 -13.33 14.09 5.79
CA TRP A 199 -14.63 14.53 6.29
C TRP A 199 -14.72 14.12 7.76
N VAL A 200 -14.99 15.07 8.63
CA VAL A 200 -15.15 14.87 10.06
C VAL A 200 -16.59 15.23 10.38
N THR A 201 -17.33 14.26 10.90
CA THR A 201 -18.64 14.49 11.51
C THR A 201 -18.39 14.77 12.99
N ASP A 202 -18.74 15.96 13.42
CA ASP A 202 -18.69 16.35 14.83
C ASP A 202 -20.12 16.32 15.37
N LEU A 203 -20.45 15.24 16.09
CA LEU A 203 -21.78 15.08 16.68
C LEU A 203 -22.03 16.06 17.83
N ASP A 204 -20.99 16.67 18.38
CA ASP A 204 -21.05 17.60 19.52
C ASP A 204 -20.54 19.02 19.18
N GLY A 205 -20.21 19.26 17.91
CA GLY A 205 -19.71 20.56 17.45
C GLY A 205 -20.78 21.65 17.36
N PRO A 206 -20.36 22.93 17.35
CA PRO A 206 -21.27 24.08 17.29
C PRO A 206 -22.10 24.17 16.00
N GLU A 207 -21.82 23.32 15.01
CA GLU A 207 -22.52 23.27 13.72
C GLU A 207 -23.57 22.15 13.63
N THR A 208 -23.93 21.50 14.74
CA THR A 208 -25.05 20.55 14.76
C THR A 208 -26.35 21.31 14.54
N ARG A 209 -26.85 21.29 13.33
CA ARG A 209 -28.12 21.94 12.97
C ARG A 209 -29.25 20.97 13.22
N LEU A 210 -30.17 21.37 14.09
CA LEU A 210 -31.45 20.68 14.23
C LEU A 210 -32.33 21.05 13.03
N VAL A 211 -32.63 20.09 12.18
CA VAL A 211 -33.57 20.23 11.08
C VAL A 211 -34.89 19.63 11.53
N PHE A 212 -35.95 20.43 11.55
CA PHE A 212 -37.29 19.92 11.77
C PHE A 212 -37.79 19.32 10.46
N ALA A 213 -38.10 18.03 10.44
CA ALA A 213 -38.78 17.44 9.32
C ALA A 213 -40.25 17.96 9.29
N ASP A 214 -40.72 18.25 8.12
CA ASP A 214 -42.05 18.77 7.89
C ASP A 214 -43.12 17.83 8.48
N ASP A 215 -44.05 18.40 9.24
CA ASP A 215 -45.33 17.90 9.71
C ASP A 215 -45.40 16.89 10.87
N ASP A 216 -44.31 16.23 11.33
CA ASP A 216 -44.47 15.19 12.38
C ASP A 216 -43.71 15.47 13.70
N ASN A 217 -43.18 16.66 13.92
CA ASN A 217 -42.39 17.00 15.11
C ASN A 217 -41.19 16.08 15.40
N THR A 218 -40.76 15.27 14.47
CA THR A 218 -39.52 14.48 14.54
C THR A 218 -38.34 15.36 14.24
N VAL A 219 -37.43 15.50 15.22
CA VAL A 219 -36.16 16.21 15.06
C VAL A 219 -35.17 15.25 14.44
N GLU A 220 -34.93 15.35 13.15
CA GLU A 220 -33.77 14.68 12.54
C GLU A 220 -32.52 15.52 12.80
N ARG A 221 -31.51 14.86 13.35
CA ARG A 221 -30.16 15.44 13.40
C ARG A 221 -29.50 15.29 12.04
N GLU A 222 -29.37 16.41 11.33
CA GLU A 222 -28.50 16.44 10.18
C GLU A 222 -27.04 16.36 10.67
N GLU A 223 -26.32 15.31 10.29
CA GLU A 223 -24.88 15.19 10.57
C GLU A 223 -24.14 16.31 9.83
N CYS A 224 -23.92 17.41 10.50
CA CYS A 224 -23.06 18.46 9.99
C CYS A 224 -21.60 18.02 10.08
N GLY A 225 -20.95 17.93 8.95
CA GLY A 225 -19.53 17.61 8.90
C GLY A 225 -18.77 18.72 8.16
N TYR A 226 -17.47 18.73 8.37
CA TYR A 226 -16.58 19.64 7.67
C TYR A 226 -15.34 18.92 7.16
N TRP A 227 -14.71 19.48 6.12
CA TRP A 227 -13.48 18.97 5.58
C TRP A 227 -12.28 19.47 6.38
N LYS A 228 -11.63 18.56 7.12
CA LYS A 228 -10.39 18.85 7.83
C LYS A 228 -9.18 18.48 6.95
N ASN A 229 -8.26 19.43 6.79
CA ASN A 229 -6.98 19.14 6.16
C ASN A 229 -6.06 18.48 7.20
N LEU A 230 -5.62 17.28 6.91
CA LEU A 230 -4.74 16.52 7.79
C LEU A 230 -3.32 16.53 7.20
N PRO A 231 -2.28 16.86 7.99
CA PRO A 231 -0.90 16.84 7.52
C PRO A 231 -0.48 15.42 7.14
N GLY A 232 0.57 15.31 6.35
CA GLY A 232 1.22 14.02 6.12
C GLY A 232 1.90 13.51 7.38
N CYS A 233 2.25 12.21 7.38
CA CYS A 233 3.05 11.59 8.43
C CYS A 233 4.38 11.11 7.87
N THR A 234 5.44 11.30 8.63
CA THR A 234 6.78 10.78 8.34
C THR A 234 6.96 9.37 8.92
N VAL A 235 8.02 8.67 8.53
CA VAL A 235 8.40 7.39 9.19
C VAL A 235 8.87 7.66 10.62
N HIS A 236 9.51 8.81 10.86
CA HIS A 236 9.92 9.22 12.21
C HIS A 236 8.73 9.45 13.15
N ASP A 237 7.60 9.96 12.64
CA ASP A 237 6.37 10.08 13.45
C ASP A 237 5.86 8.70 13.87
N PHE A 238 5.91 7.71 12.98
CA PHE A 238 5.56 6.33 13.30
C PHE A 238 6.54 5.71 14.28
N ASP A 239 7.84 5.94 14.11
CA ASP A 239 8.86 5.41 15.02
C ASP A 239 8.69 5.91 16.44
N ARG A 240 8.49 7.22 16.60
CA ARG A 240 8.19 7.85 17.89
C ARG A 240 6.92 7.29 18.53
N ARG A 241 5.87 7.12 17.75
CA ARG A 241 4.63 6.51 18.22
C ARG A 241 4.85 5.10 18.73
N PHE A 242 5.50 4.25 17.92
CA PHE A 242 5.73 2.85 18.29
C PHE A 242 6.64 2.73 19.53
N ALA A 243 7.58 3.66 19.73
CA ALA A 243 8.35 3.73 20.98
C ALA A 243 7.45 3.97 22.18
N LEU A 244 6.50 4.91 22.11
CA LEU A 244 5.53 5.17 23.19
C LEU A 244 4.57 4.00 23.42
N GLU A 245 4.18 3.27 22.37
CA GLU A 245 3.40 2.04 22.50
C GLU A 245 4.21 0.93 23.21
N ASP A 246 5.49 0.77 22.87
CA ASP A 246 6.39 -0.22 23.49
C ASP A 246 6.65 0.08 24.97
N GLU A 247 6.70 1.37 25.35
CA GLU A 247 6.81 1.84 26.74
C GLU A 247 5.48 1.76 27.50
N GLY A 248 4.38 1.42 26.84
CA GLY A 248 3.04 1.34 27.44
C GLY A 248 2.42 2.70 27.78
N LEU A 249 2.98 3.79 27.24
CA LEU A 249 2.48 5.15 27.47
C LEU A 249 1.22 5.45 26.67
N ILE A 250 1.04 4.80 25.53
CA ILE A 250 -0.18 4.86 24.71
C ILE A 250 -0.60 3.46 24.28
N ALA A 251 -1.87 3.28 24.00
CA ALA A 251 -2.39 2.03 23.44
C ALA A 251 -2.01 1.86 21.97
N ALA A 252 -1.74 0.62 21.56
CA ALA A 252 -1.56 0.30 20.14
C ALA A 252 -2.86 0.52 19.38
N ASP A 253 -2.79 1.21 18.26
CA ASP A 253 -3.93 1.52 17.38
C ASP A 253 -3.49 1.42 15.92
N ASP A 254 -4.25 0.68 15.10
CA ASP A 254 -3.96 0.48 13.69
C ASP A 254 -4.58 1.52 12.77
N ARG A 255 -5.32 2.48 13.30
CA ARG A 255 -5.83 3.61 12.55
C ARG A 255 -4.68 4.48 12.03
N ILE A 256 -4.93 5.22 10.96
CA ILE A 256 -3.93 6.15 10.44
C ILE A 256 -3.61 7.20 11.51
N PHE A 257 -2.38 7.15 11.97
CA PHE A 257 -1.85 8.02 13.01
C PHE A 257 -1.56 9.42 12.49
N ARG A 258 -1.76 10.42 13.38
CA ARG A 258 -1.36 11.79 13.17
C ARG A 258 -0.73 12.31 14.46
N TRP A 259 0.43 12.91 14.34
CA TRP A 259 1.17 13.40 15.50
C TRP A 259 0.36 14.41 16.32
N SER A 260 -0.38 15.30 15.66
CA SER A 260 -1.26 16.27 16.35
C SER A 260 -2.33 15.61 17.23
N MET A 261 -2.85 14.45 16.83
CA MET A 261 -3.80 13.70 17.67
C MET A 261 -3.13 13.09 18.90
N LEU A 262 -1.85 12.70 18.78
CA LEU A 262 -1.11 12.19 19.92
C LEU A 262 -0.77 13.29 20.92
N GLU A 263 -0.41 14.47 20.46
CA GLU A 263 -0.18 15.63 21.33
C GLU A 263 -1.44 15.98 22.12
N GLU A 264 -2.61 15.93 21.48
CA GLU A 264 -3.89 16.09 22.16
C GLU A 264 -4.11 15.00 23.21
N GLU A 265 -3.92 13.72 22.88
CA GLU A 265 -4.08 12.60 23.82
C GLU A 265 -3.06 12.65 24.99
N LEU A 266 -1.82 13.01 24.73
CA LEU A 266 -0.79 13.16 25.78
C LEU A 266 -1.09 14.35 26.68
N ASN A 267 -1.55 15.47 26.14
CA ASN A 267 -1.93 16.63 26.93
C ASN A 267 -3.16 16.36 27.80
N TYR A 268 -4.12 15.56 27.34
CA TYR A 268 -5.29 15.15 28.15
C TYR A 268 -4.96 14.23 29.31
N ARG A 269 -3.85 13.47 29.25
CA ARG A 269 -3.44 12.54 30.33
C ARG A 269 -2.60 13.19 31.43
N TRP A 270 -2.14 14.42 31.24
CA TRP A 270 -1.29 15.13 32.22
C TRP A 270 -2.05 16.23 32.99
N PHE A 271 -3.34 16.33 32.83
CA PHE A 271 -4.29 17.12 33.62
C PHE A 271 -5.41 16.21 34.13
#